data_8dd1583d166a261fa0185ad8c818562d
#
_entry.id   8dd1583d166a261fa0185ad8c818562d
#
_cell.length_a   1.000
_cell.length_b   1.000
_cell.length_c   1.000
_cell.angle_alpha   90.00
_cell.angle_beta   90.00
_cell.angle_gamma   90.00
#
_symmetry.space_group_name_H-M   'P 1'
#
loop_
_entity.id
_entity.type
_entity.pdbx_description
1 polymer ?
#
loop_
_entity_poly.entity_id
_entity_poly.type
_entity_poly.pdbx_seq_one_letter_code
_entity_poly.pdbx_strand_id
1 'polypeptide(L)'
;YFLLVAQIIAHLSIIPMIIYGSWYHWLLSFVVYFITGCFGMTMTFHRLLSHKSWNAPKWFEYFGSLAGTYGLTGSTIGWVAIHKEHHHYTDQEGDPHSPQVHGFFRVQWLSMFETPNPRYVVKLIRSKFHAFLHKWYFALHLAIAVIWYLIDPMLLISAYLFPAMILWNAGSFINTLTHMTGYRNWETTDNSTNIPLLGILMWGEGWHNNHHHDPQNPSFKHKWWEFDLGGWFIKKLEQKT
;
A
#
# COMPACT_ATOMS: atom_id res chain seq x y z
N TYR A 1 -11.88 7.73 13.26
CA TYR A 1 -13.24 7.37 12.80
C TYR A 1 -13.43 7.57 11.28
N PHE A 2 -12.85 8.60 10.64
CA PHE A 2 -13.00 8.82 9.19
C PHE A 2 -12.58 7.58 8.36
N LEU A 3 -11.39 7.03 8.60
CA LEU A 3 -10.90 5.86 7.86
C LEU A 3 -11.80 4.64 8.04
N LEU A 4 -12.35 4.43 9.24
CA LEU A 4 -13.29 3.33 9.49
C LEU A 4 -14.57 3.50 8.64
N VAL A 5 -15.17 4.69 8.66
CA VAL A 5 -16.37 4.98 7.86
C VAL A 5 -16.07 4.84 6.37
N ALA A 6 -14.94 5.38 5.91
CA ALA A 6 -14.51 5.27 4.51
C ALA A 6 -14.31 3.80 4.09
N GLN A 7 -13.71 2.97 4.96
CA GLN A 7 -13.54 1.54 4.70
C GLN A 7 -14.87 0.78 4.66
N ILE A 8 -15.79 1.06 5.56
CA ILE A 8 -17.13 0.46 5.52
C ILE A 8 -17.83 0.80 4.20
N ILE A 9 -17.84 2.08 3.80
CA ILE A 9 -18.44 2.52 2.54
C ILE A 9 -17.73 1.87 1.34
N ALA A 10 -16.40 1.80 1.35
CA ALA A 10 -15.63 1.16 0.31
C ALA A 10 -15.98 -0.34 0.17
N HIS A 11 -16.16 -1.07 1.26
CA HIS A 11 -16.59 -2.48 1.21
C HIS A 11 -18.03 -2.63 0.71
N LEU A 12 -18.94 -1.73 1.10
CA LEU A 12 -20.30 -1.73 0.59
C LEU A 12 -20.37 -1.43 -0.92
N SER A 13 -19.35 -0.81 -1.51
CA SER A 13 -19.27 -0.52 -2.95
C SER A 13 -19.27 -1.78 -3.83
N ILE A 14 -18.95 -2.96 -3.27
CA ILE A 14 -19.04 -4.24 -4.00
C ILE A 14 -20.46 -4.52 -4.49
N ILE A 15 -21.48 -4.13 -3.73
CA ILE A 15 -22.88 -4.37 -4.06
C ILE A 15 -23.29 -3.66 -5.35
N PRO A 16 -23.19 -2.31 -5.46
CA PRO A 16 -23.51 -1.64 -6.71
C PRO A 16 -22.54 -2.00 -7.84
N MET A 17 -21.29 -2.36 -7.53
CA MET A 17 -20.36 -2.82 -8.56
C MET A 17 -20.82 -4.13 -9.21
N ILE A 18 -21.37 -5.08 -8.45
CA ILE A 18 -21.93 -6.33 -8.97
C ILE A 18 -23.24 -6.07 -9.73
N ILE A 19 -24.11 -5.20 -9.21
CA ILE A 19 -25.47 -5.00 -9.76
C ILE A 19 -25.43 -4.12 -11.02
N TYR A 20 -24.63 -3.05 -11.03
CA TYR A 20 -24.63 -2.01 -12.06
C TYR A 20 -23.33 -1.90 -12.84
N GLY A 21 -22.27 -2.63 -12.42
CA GLY A 21 -20.95 -2.54 -13.02
C GLY A 21 -20.92 -3.17 -14.41
N SER A 22 -20.68 -2.36 -15.45
CA SER A 22 -20.39 -2.83 -16.80
C SER A 22 -18.89 -3.15 -16.95
N TRP A 23 -18.48 -3.79 -18.06
CA TRP A 23 -17.09 -4.20 -18.29
C TRP A 23 -16.08 -3.04 -18.14
N TYR A 24 -16.45 -1.83 -18.56
CA TYR A 24 -15.54 -0.68 -18.45
C TYR A 24 -15.37 -0.19 -16.99
N HIS A 25 -16.37 -0.34 -16.12
CA HIS A 25 -16.22 -0.04 -14.69
C HIS A 25 -15.24 -1.01 -14.02
N TRP A 26 -15.30 -2.29 -14.37
CA TRP A 26 -14.34 -3.29 -13.89
C TRP A 26 -12.93 -3.01 -14.40
N LEU A 27 -12.79 -2.67 -15.68
CA LEU A 27 -11.50 -2.29 -16.27
C LEU A 27 -10.94 -1.03 -15.60
N LEU A 28 -11.78 -0.01 -15.39
CA LEU A 28 -11.37 1.22 -14.71
C LEU A 28 -10.91 0.94 -13.29
N SER A 29 -11.64 0.11 -12.53
CA SER A 29 -11.25 -0.30 -11.18
C SER A 29 -9.91 -1.03 -11.17
N PHE A 30 -9.66 -1.91 -12.13
CA PHE A 30 -8.38 -2.59 -12.27
C PHE A 30 -7.23 -1.60 -12.58
N VAL A 31 -7.44 -0.66 -13.48
CA VAL A 31 -6.45 0.37 -13.84
C VAL A 31 -6.12 1.25 -12.63
N VAL A 32 -7.14 1.70 -11.90
CA VAL A 32 -6.94 2.49 -10.67
C VAL A 32 -6.23 1.67 -9.59
N TYR A 33 -6.63 0.44 -9.37
CA TYR A 33 -5.97 -0.48 -8.44
C TYR A 33 -4.49 -0.68 -8.83
N PHE A 34 -4.21 -0.86 -10.13
CA PHE A 34 -2.84 -0.97 -10.64
C PHE A 34 -2.03 0.29 -10.35
N ILE A 35 -2.55 1.48 -10.68
CA ILE A 35 -1.83 2.74 -10.50
C ILE A 35 -1.57 3.01 -9.02
N THR A 36 -2.59 2.87 -8.19
CA THR A 36 -2.49 3.14 -6.75
C THR A 36 -1.66 2.10 -6.01
N GLY A 37 -1.80 0.83 -6.38
CA GLY A 37 -1.08 -0.29 -5.78
C GLY A 37 0.38 -0.37 -6.27
N CYS A 38 0.59 -0.49 -7.58
CA CYS A 38 1.94 -0.67 -8.12
C CYS A 38 2.79 0.59 -7.99
N PHE A 39 2.34 1.71 -8.56
CA PHE A 39 3.15 2.94 -8.55
C PHE A 39 3.06 3.70 -7.23
N GLY A 40 1.88 3.70 -6.60
CA GLY A 40 1.67 4.39 -5.32
C GLY A 40 2.27 3.64 -4.14
N MET A 41 1.70 2.48 -3.81
CA MET A 41 2.09 1.73 -2.61
C MET A 41 3.44 1.05 -2.77
N THR A 42 3.57 0.16 -3.76
CA THR A 42 4.73 -0.70 -3.94
C THR A 42 6.00 0.08 -4.28
N MET A 43 5.97 0.88 -5.35
CA MET A 43 7.17 1.56 -5.81
C MET A 43 7.49 2.82 -4.99
N THR A 44 6.45 3.58 -4.58
CA THR A 44 6.68 4.88 -3.92
C THR A 44 6.63 4.79 -2.41
N PHE A 45 5.51 4.41 -1.78
CA PHE A 45 5.43 4.41 -0.31
C PHE A 45 6.41 3.41 0.29
N HIS A 46 6.43 2.20 -0.24
CA HIS A 46 7.23 1.10 0.28
C HIS A 46 8.72 1.24 -0.12
N ARG A 47 9.04 1.05 -1.39
CA ARG A 47 10.45 0.94 -1.84
C ARG A 47 11.17 2.28 -1.87
N LEU A 48 10.52 3.38 -2.32
CA LEU A 48 11.18 4.67 -2.41
C LEU A 48 11.22 5.41 -1.07
N LEU A 49 10.08 5.66 -0.43
CA LEU A 49 9.99 6.54 0.75
C LEU A 49 10.34 5.82 2.04
N SER A 50 9.98 4.53 2.20
CA SER A 50 10.32 3.76 3.39
C SER A 50 11.76 3.26 3.35
N HIS A 51 12.10 2.46 2.34
CA HIS A 51 13.39 1.77 2.28
C HIS A 51 14.48 2.52 1.52
N LYS A 52 14.11 3.52 0.69
CA LYS A 52 15.06 4.25 -0.18
C LYS A 52 15.88 3.29 -1.05
N SER A 53 15.25 2.22 -1.50
CA SER A 53 15.91 1.15 -2.24
C SER A 53 16.23 1.50 -3.69
N TRP A 54 15.81 2.67 -4.18
CA TRP A 54 16.10 3.15 -5.53
C TRP A 54 16.06 4.68 -5.64
N ASN A 55 16.63 5.22 -6.73
CA ASN A 55 16.66 6.65 -7.03
C ASN A 55 15.61 7.01 -8.07
N ALA A 56 14.46 7.52 -7.61
CA ALA A 56 13.38 7.92 -8.48
C ALA A 56 13.59 9.35 -9.03
N PRO A 57 13.20 9.61 -10.28
CA PRO A 57 13.04 10.98 -10.74
C PRO A 57 11.96 11.71 -9.93
N LYS A 58 12.17 13.00 -9.67
CA LYS A 58 11.32 13.79 -8.75
C LYS A 58 9.84 13.81 -9.17
N TRP A 59 9.57 13.84 -10.47
CA TRP A 59 8.20 13.77 -10.97
C TRP A 59 7.50 12.46 -10.59
N PHE A 60 8.26 11.33 -10.57
CA PHE A 60 7.70 10.03 -10.18
C PHE A 60 7.42 9.96 -8.69
N GLU A 61 8.31 10.49 -7.82
CA GLU A 61 8.05 10.61 -6.38
C GLU A 61 6.73 11.34 -6.11
N TYR A 62 6.47 12.46 -6.82
CA TYR A 62 5.24 13.21 -6.67
C TYR A 62 4.01 12.46 -7.21
N PHE A 63 4.11 11.92 -8.42
CA PHE A 63 3.05 11.12 -9.03
C PHE A 63 2.69 9.91 -8.16
N GLY A 64 3.67 9.11 -7.76
CA GLY A 64 3.44 7.93 -6.94
C GLY A 64 2.93 8.27 -5.55
N SER A 65 3.37 9.40 -4.96
CA SER A 65 2.83 9.88 -3.67
C SER A 65 1.35 10.29 -3.77
N LEU A 66 0.95 10.93 -4.87
CA LEU A 66 -0.45 11.23 -5.14
C LEU A 66 -1.26 9.95 -5.37
N ALA A 67 -0.74 9.03 -6.18
CA ALA A 67 -1.38 7.75 -6.46
C ALA A 67 -1.58 6.90 -5.19
N GLY A 68 -0.54 6.77 -4.35
CA GLY A 68 -0.65 6.04 -3.08
C GLY A 68 -1.61 6.71 -2.10
N THR A 69 -1.58 8.05 -2.00
CA THR A 69 -2.55 8.81 -1.19
C THR A 69 -3.97 8.58 -1.69
N TYR A 70 -4.20 8.62 -3.00
CA TYR A 70 -5.51 8.36 -3.61
C TYR A 70 -6.08 6.98 -3.24
N GLY A 71 -5.23 5.99 -3.02
CA GLY A 71 -5.61 4.62 -2.64
C GLY A 71 -6.29 4.47 -1.27
N LEU A 72 -6.49 5.55 -0.51
CA LEU A 72 -7.20 5.58 0.78
C LEU A 72 -6.58 4.72 1.89
N THR A 73 -5.30 4.35 1.77
CA THR A 73 -4.58 3.49 2.72
C THR A 73 -3.70 4.27 3.72
N GLY A 74 -3.85 5.59 3.76
CA GLY A 74 -3.07 6.52 4.57
C GLY A 74 -2.27 7.52 3.75
N SER A 75 -1.83 8.59 4.41
CA SER A 75 -0.92 9.56 3.78
C SER A 75 0.51 9.00 3.71
N THR A 76 1.36 9.59 2.87
CA THR A 76 2.80 9.25 2.79
C THR A 76 3.47 9.26 4.15
N ILE A 77 3.19 10.26 5.00
CA ILE A 77 3.78 10.37 6.34
C ILE A 77 3.27 9.26 7.26
N GLY A 78 1.94 9.04 7.30
CA GLY A 78 1.34 8.05 8.18
C GLY A 78 1.77 6.63 7.81
N TRP A 79 1.62 6.26 6.55
CA TRP A 79 1.93 4.91 6.08
C TRP A 79 3.42 4.58 6.25
N VAL A 80 4.32 5.48 5.81
CA VAL A 80 5.78 5.26 5.91
C VAL A 80 6.25 5.17 7.37
N ALA A 81 5.65 5.94 8.28
CA ALA A 81 5.99 5.87 9.70
C ALA A 81 5.66 4.49 10.29
N ILE A 82 4.43 4.01 10.06
CA ILE A 82 3.96 2.71 10.54
C ILE A 82 4.82 1.58 9.94
N HIS A 83 5.09 1.62 8.64
CA HIS A 83 5.87 0.59 7.97
C HIS A 83 7.33 0.52 8.48
N LYS A 84 7.97 1.67 8.73
CA LYS A 84 9.33 1.70 9.33
C LYS A 84 9.33 1.23 10.78
N GLU A 85 8.29 1.50 11.52
CA GLU A 85 8.11 1.00 12.88
C GLU A 85 7.93 -0.52 12.89
N HIS A 86 7.17 -1.06 11.93
CA HIS A 86 7.06 -2.51 11.71
C HIS A 86 8.45 -3.14 11.47
N HIS A 87 9.24 -2.63 10.53
CA HIS A 87 10.60 -3.15 10.28
C HIS A 87 11.54 -3.01 11.50
N HIS A 88 11.28 -2.05 12.38
CA HIS A 88 12.07 -1.89 13.59
C HIS A 88 11.75 -2.94 14.67
N TYR A 89 10.48 -3.36 14.75
CA TYR A 89 9.99 -4.27 15.78
C TYR A 89 9.41 -5.57 15.23
N THR A 90 9.62 -5.89 13.96
CA THR A 90 8.94 -6.97 13.24
C THR A 90 8.63 -8.19 14.12
N ASP A 91 7.34 -8.51 14.27
CA ASP A 91 6.78 -9.62 15.04
C ASP A 91 7.10 -9.61 16.55
N GLN A 92 7.55 -8.47 17.10
CA GLN A 92 7.83 -8.26 18.51
C GLN A 92 6.87 -7.24 19.12
N GLU A 93 6.90 -7.11 20.44
CA GLU A 93 6.18 -6.05 21.15
C GLU A 93 6.62 -4.67 20.63
N GLY A 94 5.64 -3.87 20.22
CA GLY A 94 5.87 -2.57 19.55
C GLY A 94 5.69 -2.60 18.04
N ASP A 95 5.53 -3.77 17.42
CA ASP A 95 5.14 -3.86 16.00
C ASP A 95 3.68 -3.41 15.82
N PRO A 96 3.40 -2.36 15.03
CA PRO A 96 2.04 -1.82 14.90
C PRO A 96 1.06 -2.75 14.20
N HIS A 97 1.53 -3.73 13.43
CA HIS A 97 0.64 -4.60 12.65
C HIS A 97 1.09 -6.07 12.53
N SER A 98 1.82 -6.58 13.53
CA SER A 98 2.11 -8.01 13.57
C SER A 98 0.88 -8.83 13.97
N PRO A 99 0.52 -9.87 13.18
CA PRO A 99 -0.55 -10.80 13.57
C PRO A 99 -0.17 -11.67 14.76
N GLN A 100 1.11 -11.82 15.09
CA GLN A 100 1.61 -12.51 16.27
C GLN A 100 1.31 -11.73 17.55
N VAL A 101 1.40 -10.40 17.48
CA VAL A 101 1.18 -9.51 18.62
C VAL A 101 -0.30 -9.15 18.79
N HIS A 102 -0.96 -8.82 17.67
CA HIS A 102 -2.31 -8.23 17.70
C HIS A 102 -3.41 -9.18 17.22
N GLY A 103 -3.05 -10.32 16.64
CA GLY A 103 -3.97 -11.26 16.02
C GLY A 103 -4.43 -10.81 14.62
N PHE A 104 -4.83 -11.81 13.80
CA PHE A 104 -5.21 -11.62 12.41
C PHE A 104 -6.27 -10.53 12.21
N PHE A 105 -7.40 -10.61 12.92
CA PHE A 105 -8.55 -9.72 12.71
C PHE A 105 -8.22 -8.26 13.00
N ARG A 106 -7.44 -7.97 14.03
CA ARG A 106 -7.03 -6.61 14.35
C ARG A 106 -6.15 -6.03 13.25
N VAL A 107 -5.14 -6.77 12.80
CA VAL A 107 -4.23 -6.31 11.74
C VAL A 107 -4.97 -6.16 10.42
N GLN A 108 -5.83 -7.12 10.06
CA GLN A 108 -6.57 -7.10 8.79
C GLN A 108 -7.56 -5.92 8.69
N TRP A 109 -8.27 -5.60 9.79
CA TRP A 109 -9.41 -4.70 9.72
C TRP A 109 -9.27 -3.41 10.53
N LEU A 110 -8.37 -3.35 11.51
CA LEU A 110 -8.28 -2.25 12.48
C LEU A 110 -6.91 -1.57 12.53
N SER A 111 -5.97 -1.92 11.66
CA SER A 111 -4.64 -1.30 11.58
C SER A 111 -4.67 0.21 11.30
N MET A 112 -5.80 0.73 10.82
CA MET A 112 -6.02 2.17 10.64
C MET A 112 -6.02 2.98 11.94
N PHE A 113 -6.15 2.33 13.09
CA PHE A 113 -6.11 2.99 14.40
C PHE A 113 -4.71 3.09 15.01
N GLU A 114 -3.71 2.51 14.35
CA GLU A 114 -2.32 2.64 14.79
C GLU A 114 -1.84 4.09 14.62
N THR A 115 -1.10 4.57 15.62
CA THR A 115 -0.63 5.95 15.65
C THR A 115 0.79 6.03 15.06
N PRO A 116 0.98 6.75 13.93
CA PRO A 116 2.29 6.87 13.31
C PRO A 116 3.30 7.56 14.24
N ASN A 117 4.48 6.96 14.43
CA ASN A 117 5.55 7.56 15.21
C ASN A 117 6.38 8.53 14.34
N PRO A 118 6.39 9.84 14.63
CA PRO A 118 7.02 10.85 13.78
C PRO A 118 8.54 10.72 13.68
N ARG A 119 9.21 10.03 14.59
CA ARG A 119 10.67 9.83 14.56
C ARG A 119 11.15 9.13 13.29
N TYR A 120 10.32 8.28 12.69
CA TYR A 120 10.66 7.53 11.48
C TYR A 120 10.57 8.35 10.19
N VAL A 121 9.90 9.50 10.22
CA VAL A 121 9.52 10.26 9.02
C VAL A 121 9.89 11.74 9.05
N VAL A 122 10.88 12.14 9.86
CA VAL A 122 11.31 13.53 10.02
C VAL A 122 11.57 14.24 8.68
N LYS A 123 12.18 13.55 7.70
CA LYS A 123 12.43 14.13 6.37
C LYS A 123 11.14 14.38 5.59
N LEU A 124 10.17 13.49 5.68
CA LEU A 124 8.87 13.66 5.02
C LEU A 124 8.05 14.78 5.67
N ILE A 125 8.09 14.91 7.00
CA ILE A 125 7.42 16.00 7.73
C ILE A 125 7.97 17.36 7.30
N ARG A 126 9.26 17.48 7.03
CA ARG A 126 9.90 18.71 6.54
C ARG A 126 9.61 19.03 5.08
N SER A 127 9.15 18.06 4.30
CA SER A 127 8.75 18.26 2.91
C SER A 127 7.38 18.94 2.84
N LYS A 128 7.31 20.14 2.26
CA LYS A 128 6.05 20.89 2.10
C LYS A 128 4.98 20.06 1.35
N PHE A 129 5.39 19.27 0.37
CA PHE A 129 4.49 18.42 -0.43
C PHE A 129 3.89 17.28 0.42
N HIS A 130 4.72 16.49 1.10
CA HIS A 130 4.23 15.38 1.92
C HIS A 130 3.45 15.88 3.15
N ALA A 131 3.88 16.99 3.76
CA ALA A 131 3.16 17.65 4.84
C ALA A 131 1.78 18.15 4.38
N PHE A 132 1.68 18.69 3.14
CA PHE A 132 0.40 19.07 2.54
C PHE A 132 -0.53 17.86 2.37
N LEU A 133 -0.07 16.75 1.77
CA LEU A 133 -0.85 15.53 1.60
C LEU A 133 -1.33 14.95 2.94
N HIS A 134 -0.49 15.00 3.97
CA HIS A 134 -0.84 14.52 5.30
C HIS A 134 -1.87 15.43 5.98
N LYS A 135 -1.62 16.75 5.99
CA LYS A 135 -2.50 17.74 6.65
C LYS A 135 -3.90 17.75 6.04
N TRP A 136 -3.98 17.69 4.71
CA TRP A 136 -5.24 17.80 3.99
C TRP A 136 -5.84 16.46 3.57
N TYR A 137 -5.31 15.36 4.08
CA TYR A 137 -5.69 14.00 3.69
C TYR A 137 -7.21 13.81 3.62
N PHE A 138 -7.92 14.10 4.70
CA PHE A 138 -9.38 13.92 4.77
C PHE A 138 -10.15 14.84 3.83
N ALA A 139 -9.73 16.10 3.73
CA ALA A 139 -10.38 17.07 2.83
C ALA A 139 -10.16 16.69 1.35
N LEU A 140 -8.98 16.21 0.99
CA LEU A 140 -8.68 15.72 -0.35
C LEU A 140 -9.57 14.51 -0.72
N HIS A 141 -9.72 13.55 0.18
CA HIS A 141 -10.57 12.38 -0.06
C HIS A 141 -12.06 12.75 -0.14
N LEU A 142 -12.53 13.68 0.70
CA LEU A 142 -13.90 14.19 0.59
C LEU A 142 -14.12 14.90 -0.75
N ALA A 143 -13.19 15.76 -1.17
CA ALA A 143 -13.27 16.44 -2.46
C ALA A 143 -13.28 15.46 -3.63
N ILE A 144 -12.40 14.44 -3.63
CA ILE A 144 -12.37 13.38 -4.64
C ILE A 144 -13.72 12.65 -4.70
N ALA A 145 -14.26 12.25 -3.56
CA ALA A 145 -15.53 11.55 -3.50
C ALA A 145 -16.68 12.40 -4.04
N VAL A 146 -16.75 13.69 -3.66
CA VAL A 146 -17.77 14.62 -4.16
C VAL A 146 -17.63 14.85 -5.66
N ILE A 147 -16.41 15.05 -6.17
CA ILE A 147 -16.17 15.25 -7.61
C ILE A 147 -16.66 14.04 -8.41
N TRP A 148 -16.27 12.82 -8.03
CA TRP A 148 -16.70 11.61 -8.73
C TRP A 148 -18.21 11.41 -8.64
N TYR A 149 -18.81 11.64 -7.47
CA TYR A 149 -20.27 11.55 -7.30
C TYR A 149 -21.04 12.51 -8.19
N LEU A 150 -20.55 13.75 -8.33
CA LEU A 150 -21.20 14.78 -9.17
C LEU A 150 -21.05 14.50 -10.67
N ILE A 151 -19.98 13.82 -11.08
CA ILE A 151 -19.77 13.41 -12.49
C ILE A 151 -20.68 12.21 -12.79
N ASP A 152 -20.56 11.12 -12.03
CA ASP A 152 -21.35 9.92 -12.12
C ASP A 152 -21.19 9.10 -10.83
N PRO A 153 -22.26 8.74 -10.11
CA PRO A 153 -22.16 7.87 -8.92
C PRO A 153 -21.45 6.53 -9.16
N MET A 154 -21.54 5.96 -10.36
CA MET A 154 -20.82 4.73 -10.70
C MET A 154 -19.32 4.95 -10.89
N LEU A 155 -18.87 6.16 -11.25
CA LEU A 155 -17.45 6.49 -11.24
C LEU A 155 -16.92 6.66 -9.82
N LEU A 156 -17.70 7.21 -8.88
CA LEU A 156 -17.32 7.19 -7.46
C LEU A 156 -17.04 5.75 -6.98
N ILE A 157 -17.85 4.80 -7.42
CA ILE A 157 -17.68 3.39 -7.06
C ILE A 157 -16.48 2.79 -7.77
N SER A 158 -16.46 2.83 -9.10
CA SER A 158 -15.48 2.10 -9.92
C SER A 158 -14.10 2.74 -10.01
N ALA A 159 -14.01 4.07 -9.94
CA ALA A 159 -12.74 4.78 -9.99
C ALA A 159 -12.15 5.10 -8.61
N TYR A 160 -12.90 4.91 -7.52
CA TYR A 160 -12.42 5.31 -6.20
C TYR A 160 -12.69 4.28 -5.10
N LEU A 161 -13.94 4.03 -4.72
CA LEU A 161 -14.24 3.22 -3.54
C LEU A 161 -13.88 1.75 -3.71
N PHE A 162 -14.27 1.13 -4.81
CA PHE A 162 -14.04 -0.29 -5.06
C PHE A 162 -12.53 -0.64 -5.20
N PRO A 163 -11.74 0.08 -6.02
CA PRO A 163 -10.29 -0.16 -6.06
C PRO A 163 -9.58 0.13 -4.73
N ALA A 164 -10.04 1.12 -3.94
CA ALA A 164 -9.51 1.37 -2.61
C ALA A 164 -9.79 0.21 -1.64
N MET A 165 -11.00 -0.38 -1.69
CA MET A 165 -11.34 -1.59 -0.93
C MET A 165 -10.42 -2.76 -1.30
N ILE A 166 -10.17 -3.00 -2.59
CA ILE A 166 -9.26 -4.07 -3.04
C ILE A 166 -7.85 -3.80 -2.51
N LEU A 167 -7.33 -2.58 -2.68
CA LEU A 167 -5.99 -2.21 -2.25
C LEU A 167 -5.81 -2.36 -0.74
N TRP A 168 -6.78 -1.93 0.04
CA TRP A 168 -6.77 -2.10 1.50
C TRP A 168 -6.65 -3.57 1.90
N ASN A 169 -7.56 -4.41 1.39
CA ASN A 169 -7.55 -5.83 1.76
C ASN A 169 -6.28 -6.53 1.31
N ALA A 170 -5.83 -6.28 0.09
CA ALA A 170 -4.63 -6.88 -0.45
C ALA A 170 -3.38 -6.45 0.34
N GLY A 171 -3.26 -5.16 0.67
CA GLY A 171 -2.16 -4.64 1.51
C GLY A 171 -2.19 -5.21 2.94
N SER A 172 -3.39 -5.31 3.54
CA SER A 172 -3.53 -5.94 4.86
C SER A 172 -3.20 -7.44 4.83
N PHE A 173 -3.49 -8.16 3.73
CA PHE A 173 -3.07 -9.55 3.55
C PHE A 173 -1.55 -9.71 3.43
N ILE A 174 -0.84 -8.72 2.90
CA ILE A 174 0.63 -8.74 3.00
C ILE A 174 1.05 -8.73 4.46
N ASN A 175 0.52 -7.83 5.29
CA ASN A 175 0.92 -7.73 6.70
C ASN A 175 0.46 -8.94 7.54
N THR A 176 -0.65 -9.59 7.19
CA THR A 176 -1.18 -10.72 7.97
C THR A 176 -0.69 -12.05 7.45
N LEU A 177 -1.05 -12.43 6.23
CA LEU A 177 -0.81 -13.79 5.73
C LEU A 177 0.67 -14.08 5.53
N THR A 178 1.46 -13.09 5.06
CA THR A 178 2.91 -13.32 4.85
C THR A 178 3.71 -13.40 6.15
N HIS A 179 3.10 -13.06 7.31
CA HIS A 179 3.68 -13.33 8.64
C HIS A 179 3.08 -14.56 9.33
N MET A 180 2.18 -15.30 8.67
CA MET A 180 1.52 -16.48 9.25
C MET A 180 1.73 -17.75 8.44
N THR A 181 1.81 -17.66 7.11
CA THR A 181 1.86 -18.81 6.21
C THR A 181 2.62 -18.49 4.92
N GLY A 182 3.22 -19.47 4.32
CA GLY A 182 3.97 -19.32 3.08
C GLY A 182 5.28 -20.13 3.11
N TYR A 183 6.13 -19.89 2.12
CA TYR A 183 7.47 -20.48 2.10
C TYR A 183 8.54 -19.41 2.36
N ARG A 184 9.74 -19.84 2.73
CA ARG A 184 10.89 -18.97 2.98
C ARG A 184 12.02 -19.29 2.02
N ASN A 185 12.68 -18.25 1.54
CA ASN A 185 13.97 -18.39 0.85
C ASN A 185 15.14 -18.12 1.81
N TRP A 186 14.88 -17.34 2.87
CA TRP A 186 15.89 -16.84 3.79
C TRP A 186 15.47 -17.07 5.23
N GLU A 187 16.43 -17.45 6.07
CA GLU A 187 16.25 -17.44 7.52
C GLU A 187 16.35 -15.98 8.01
N THR A 188 15.22 -15.43 8.50
CA THR A 188 15.13 -14.14 9.14
C THR A 188 14.72 -14.29 10.60
N THR A 189 14.92 -13.28 11.43
CA THR A 189 14.57 -13.31 12.85
C THR A 189 13.07 -13.12 13.10
N ASP A 190 12.32 -12.80 12.06
CA ASP A 190 10.87 -12.60 12.04
C ASP A 190 10.13 -13.79 11.39
N ASN A 191 8.81 -13.73 11.31
CA ASN A 191 7.95 -14.75 10.72
C ASN A 191 7.62 -14.52 9.25
N SER A 192 8.31 -13.60 8.56
CA SER A 192 8.03 -13.27 7.17
C SER A 192 8.18 -14.48 6.26
N THR A 193 7.25 -14.62 5.33
CA THR A 193 7.17 -15.70 4.34
C THR A 193 6.83 -15.14 2.96
N ASN A 194 6.99 -15.96 1.93
CA ASN A 194 6.63 -15.64 0.55
C ASN A 194 5.32 -16.35 0.17
N ILE A 195 4.37 -15.61 -0.42
CA ILE A 195 3.10 -16.13 -0.94
C ILE A 195 2.99 -15.78 -2.43
N PRO A 196 3.09 -16.76 -3.35
CA PRO A 196 3.11 -16.51 -4.80
C PRO A 196 1.89 -15.74 -5.31
N LEU A 197 0.70 -16.08 -4.84
CA LEU A 197 -0.54 -15.41 -5.24
C LEU A 197 -0.48 -13.92 -4.92
N LEU A 198 -0.06 -13.55 -3.71
CA LEU A 198 0.12 -12.16 -3.31
C LEU A 198 1.29 -11.49 -4.04
N GLY A 199 2.34 -12.24 -4.37
CA GLY A 199 3.45 -11.76 -5.19
C GLY A 199 3.01 -11.28 -6.57
N ILE A 200 2.04 -12.00 -7.18
CA ILE A 200 1.45 -11.62 -8.48
C ILE A 200 0.45 -10.47 -8.32
N LEU A 201 -0.52 -10.62 -7.41
CA LEU A 201 -1.63 -9.67 -7.25
C LEU A 201 -1.18 -8.32 -6.68
N MET A 202 -0.09 -8.28 -5.92
CA MET A 202 0.46 -7.09 -5.28
C MET A 202 1.84 -6.69 -5.82
N TRP A 203 2.06 -6.93 -7.11
CA TRP A 203 3.18 -6.36 -7.89
C TRP A 203 4.58 -6.66 -7.35
N GLY A 204 4.73 -7.77 -6.61
CA GLY A 204 5.96 -8.24 -5.97
C GLY A 204 5.94 -8.25 -4.44
N GLU A 205 4.97 -7.59 -3.78
CA GLU A 205 4.94 -7.46 -2.32
C GLU A 205 4.79 -8.80 -1.57
N GLY A 206 4.19 -9.81 -2.21
CA GLY A 206 4.05 -11.15 -1.63
C GLY A 206 5.35 -11.94 -1.52
N TRP A 207 6.47 -11.45 -2.08
CA TRP A 207 7.82 -11.98 -1.83
C TRP A 207 8.40 -11.36 -0.55
N HIS A 208 7.67 -11.50 0.53
CA HIS A 208 7.83 -10.71 1.73
C HIS A 208 9.03 -11.16 2.59
N ASN A 209 9.32 -12.46 2.63
CA ASN A 209 10.55 -12.96 3.26
C ASN A 209 11.81 -12.49 2.52
N ASN A 210 11.77 -12.42 1.19
CA ASN A 210 12.88 -11.86 0.43
C ASN A 210 13.09 -10.38 0.77
N HIS A 211 12.00 -9.64 0.90
CA HIS A 211 12.02 -8.24 1.27
C HIS A 211 12.54 -8.02 2.70
N HIS A 212 12.09 -8.80 3.69
CA HIS A 212 12.57 -8.70 5.06
C HIS A 212 14.03 -9.10 5.22
N HIS A 213 14.53 -10.00 4.37
CA HIS A 213 15.95 -10.36 4.32
C HIS A 213 16.81 -9.21 3.80
N ASP A 214 16.39 -8.53 2.74
CA ASP A 214 17.13 -7.40 2.14
C ASP A 214 16.19 -6.24 1.75
N PRO A 215 15.77 -5.40 2.73
CA PRO A 215 14.84 -4.30 2.48
C PRO A 215 15.41 -3.19 1.60
N GLN A 216 16.73 -3.14 1.39
CA GLN A 216 17.38 -2.17 0.50
C GLN A 216 17.36 -2.61 -0.97
N ASN A 217 17.01 -3.85 -1.27
CA ASN A 217 16.92 -4.33 -2.64
C ASN A 217 15.65 -3.77 -3.32
N PRO A 218 15.76 -3.07 -4.45
CA PRO A 218 14.58 -2.58 -5.17
C PRO A 218 13.76 -3.70 -5.83
N SER A 219 14.29 -4.91 -5.94
CA SER A 219 13.60 -6.09 -6.45
C SER A 219 13.43 -7.12 -5.35
N PHE A 220 12.20 -7.54 -5.11
CA PHE A 220 11.90 -8.59 -4.13
C PHE A 220 11.98 -10.00 -4.72
N LYS A 221 12.28 -10.09 -6.01
CA LYS A 221 12.50 -11.36 -6.70
C LYS A 221 13.83 -11.99 -6.26
N HIS A 222 13.76 -13.27 -5.87
CA HIS A 222 14.95 -14.13 -5.64
C HIS A 222 15.01 -15.27 -6.67
N LYS A 223 13.93 -16.06 -6.81
CA LYS A 223 13.86 -17.17 -7.78
C LYS A 223 13.41 -16.67 -9.16
N TRP A 224 13.78 -17.39 -10.22
CA TRP A 224 13.47 -17.01 -11.60
C TRP A 224 11.96 -16.85 -11.89
N TRP A 225 11.12 -17.60 -11.19
CA TRP A 225 9.67 -17.60 -11.33
C TRP A 225 8.95 -16.61 -10.39
N GLU A 226 9.64 -16.01 -9.46
CA GLU A 226 9.10 -14.98 -8.60
C GLU A 226 8.95 -13.69 -9.42
N PHE A 227 7.74 -13.39 -9.86
CA PHE A 227 7.47 -12.24 -10.70
C PHE A 227 7.30 -10.98 -9.83
N ASP A 228 8.15 -9.99 -10.04
CA ASP A 228 8.11 -8.69 -9.36
C ASP A 228 7.96 -7.57 -10.38
N LEU A 229 6.71 -7.16 -10.63
CA LEU A 229 6.39 -6.11 -11.59
C LEU A 229 6.87 -4.73 -11.11
N GLY A 230 6.76 -4.45 -9.80
CA GLY A 230 7.27 -3.21 -9.21
C GLY A 230 8.77 -3.06 -9.42
N GLY A 231 9.55 -4.11 -9.12
CA GLY A 231 10.99 -4.14 -9.36
C GLY A 231 11.36 -4.01 -10.84
N TRP A 232 10.55 -4.60 -11.73
CA TRP A 232 10.76 -4.44 -13.18
C TRP A 232 10.58 -3.00 -13.65
N PHE A 233 9.55 -2.28 -13.18
CA PHE A 233 9.35 -0.85 -13.48
C PHE A 233 10.46 0.02 -12.88
N ILE A 234 10.87 -0.26 -11.63
CA ILE A 234 11.96 0.47 -10.98
C ILE A 234 13.22 0.40 -11.83
N LYS A 235 13.62 -0.78 -12.27
CA LYS A 235 14.80 -0.96 -13.15
C LYS A 235 14.73 -0.14 -14.44
N LYS A 236 13.54 0.20 -14.94
CA LYS A 236 13.35 1.03 -16.15
C LYS A 236 13.37 2.52 -15.85
N LEU A 237 12.94 2.93 -14.66
CA LEU A 237 12.76 4.32 -14.27
C LEU A 237 13.92 4.87 -13.44
N GLU A 238 14.73 3.99 -12.84
CA GLU A 238 15.82 4.38 -11.96
C GLU A 238 16.83 5.28 -12.63
N GLN A 239 17.10 6.43 -12.01
CA GLN A 239 18.13 7.33 -12.46
C GLN A 239 19.51 6.75 -12.12
N LYS A 240 20.32 6.55 -13.13
CA LYS A 240 21.74 6.22 -12.95
C LYS A 240 22.42 7.44 -12.34
N THR A 241 22.92 7.27 -11.13
CA THR A 241 23.82 8.23 -10.46
C THR A 241 25.18 8.27 -11.11
#